data_e19dffc18c5a1be36134f22a3484d79f
#
_entry.id   e19dffc18c5a1be36134f22a3484d79f
#
_cell.length_a   1.000
_cell.length_b   1.000
_cell.length_c   1.000
_cell.angle_alpha   90.00
_cell.angle_beta   90.00
_cell.angle_gamma   90.00
#
_symmetry.space_group_name_H-M   'P 1'
#
loop_
_entity.id
_entity.type
_entity.pdbx_description
1 polymer ?
#
loop_
_entity_poly.entity_id
_entity_poly.type
_entity_poly.pdbx_seq_one_letter_code
_entity_poly.pdbx_strand_id
1 'polypeptide(L)'
;MNISINLSAVSNLGCVRSNNEDMALITGTILRDNEYSARFKINDSSRFTAIVADGMGGYGGGEIASEMAIRAFDQFILNLPPDLDNIQILREINDWFDSTHNLICAEQTKPGLANMGCTFTGIFSYQGHLYMLNSGDSRVYRLRGDILKQLSTDHSERERLKNPDIPSNLIYNALGVPNAFIDKTLLDSDFPPCDGDIYIICSDGLSDMCPDSTIEQITSQFGHAAAKPLLEAALNAGGRDNCTIITFQIKIEEQILQPEPSQEQLPSTQPISEPEPQAEPLALQDQQPEIAFNIDDYPSPEHFDNAPADQEPQTVATPPSIDPELVIGSQPEQEPQPQPEQEPTFEPTEDQSLDVQHKPNSPSWRSVFDSAGKKISEILGQSKKKS
;
A
#
# COMPACT_ATOMS: atom_id res chain seq x y z
N MET A 1 -0.46 -16.38 14.22
CA MET A 1 -0.91 -15.40 15.24
C MET A 1 -2.38 -15.11 14.98
N ASN A 2 -3.28 -15.20 15.95
CA ASN A 2 -4.68 -14.84 15.74
C ASN A 2 -4.86 -13.35 16.12
N ILE A 3 -5.14 -12.53 15.12
CA ILE A 3 -5.35 -11.08 15.31
C ILE A 3 -6.79 -10.76 14.96
N SER A 4 -7.50 -10.04 15.82
CA SER A 4 -8.75 -9.39 15.46
C SER A 4 -8.54 -7.90 15.24
N ILE A 5 -9.22 -7.36 14.23
CA ILE A 5 -9.14 -5.96 13.82
C ILE A 5 -10.53 -5.35 13.92
N ASN A 6 -10.65 -4.21 14.62
CA ASN A 6 -11.80 -3.32 14.51
C ASN A 6 -11.37 -2.12 13.66
N LEU A 7 -12.13 -1.81 12.63
CA LEU A 7 -11.79 -0.79 11.63
C LEU A 7 -12.93 0.20 11.42
N SER A 8 -12.59 1.47 11.20
CA SER A 8 -13.44 2.47 10.56
C SER A 8 -12.67 3.19 9.45
N ALA A 9 -13.37 3.61 8.43
CA ALA A 9 -12.80 4.34 7.30
C ALA A 9 -13.79 5.37 6.78
N VAL A 10 -13.26 6.42 6.18
CA VAL A 10 -14.02 7.49 5.54
C VAL A 10 -13.23 8.03 4.35
N SER A 11 -13.94 8.33 3.26
CA SER A 11 -13.40 9.08 2.12
C SER A 11 -14.35 10.21 1.81
N ASN A 12 -13.83 11.41 1.62
CA ASN A 12 -14.62 12.64 1.44
C ASN A 12 -13.95 13.59 0.47
N LEU A 13 -14.79 14.26 -0.35
CA LEU A 13 -14.39 15.25 -1.33
C LEU A 13 -13.60 16.43 -0.74
N GLY A 14 -13.81 16.77 0.53
CA GLY A 14 -13.34 18.02 1.15
C GLY A 14 -14.28 19.19 0.89
N CYS A 15 -13.79 20.41 1.18
CA CYS A 15 -14.60 21.63 1.07
C CYS A 15 -14.31 22.43 -0.21
N VAL A 16 -13.21 22.16 -0.92
CA VAL A 16 -12.70 23.01 -2.02
C VAL A 16 -12.69 22.27 -3.36
N ARG A 17 -12.38 20.98 -3.36
CA ARG A 17 -12.30 20.18 -4.59
C ARG A 17 -13.68 19.92 -5.17
N SER A 18 -13.76 19.77 -6.51
CA SER A 18 -14.99 19.43 -7.22
C SER A 18 -15.11 17.94 -7.57
N ASN A 19 -14.02 17.17 -7.39
CA ASN A 19 -13.95 15.74 -7.62
C ASN A 19 -13.12 15.09 -6.52
N ASN A 20 -13.48 13.86 -6.15
CA ASN A 20 -12.69 13.07 -5.22
C ASN A 20 -11.79 12.12 -6.03
N GLU A 21 -10.49 12.40 -6.03
CA GLU A 21 -9.47 11.61 -6.71
C GLU A 21 -8.85 10.55 -5.79
N ASP A 22 -9.17 10.59 -4.47
CA ASP A 22 -8.81 9.55 -3.52
C ASP A 22 -9.61 8.27 -3.71
N MET A 23 -9.02 7.16 -3.33
CA MET A 23 -9.71 5.87 -3.23
C MET A 23 -9.08 5.01 -2.13
N ALA A 24 -9.92 4.26 -1.40
CA ALA A 24 -9.44 3.28 -0.43
C ALA A 24 -9.88 1.86 -0.78
N LEU A 25 -9.08 0.87 -0.34
CA LEU A 25 -9.39 -0.55 -0.38
C LEU A 25 -9.37 -1.13 1.02
N ILE A 26 -10.48 -1.72 1.44
CA ILE A 26 -10.61 -2.43 2.72
C ILE A 26 -11.12 -3.84 2.43
N THR A 27 -10.24 -4.82 2.36
CA THR A 27 -10.56 -6.26 2.23
C THR A 27 -11.67 -6.49 1.19
N GLY A 28 -11.40 -6.16 -0.08
CA GLY A 28 -12.32 -6.29 -1.21
C GLY A 28 -13.40 -5.21 -1.32
N THR A 29 -13.52 -4.32 -0.32
CA THR A 29 -14.43 -3.17 -0.38
C THR A 29 -13.69 -1.94 -0.86
N ILE A 30 -14.13 -1.35 -1.97
CA ILE A 30 -13.61 -0.10 -2.51
C ILE A 30 -14.46 1.05 -1.96
N LEU A 31 -13.80 2.10 -1.44
CA LEU A 31 -14.43 3.24 -0.80
C LEU A 31 -14.02 4.54 -1.49
N ARG A 32 -15.02 5.36 -1.88
CA ARG A 32 -14.89 6.74 -2.32
C ARG A 32 -16.18 7.47 -1.92
N ASP A 33 -16.06 8.67 -1.34
CA ASP A 33 -17.18 9.51 -0.87
C ASP A 33 -18.19 8.78 0.04
N ASN A 34 -17.69 7.94 0.93
CA ASN A 34 -18.52 7.12 1.82
C ASN A 34 -17.80 6.81 3.14
N GLU A 35 -18.53 6.19 4.06
CA GLU A 35 -18.03 5.67 5.34
C GLU A 35 -18.13 4.14 5.37
N TYR A 36 -17.20 3.48 6.07
CA TYR A 36 -17.20 2.04 6.23
C TYR A 36 -16.69 1.64 7.61
N SER A 37 -17.30 0.62 8.21
CA SER A 37 -16.82 0.03 9.46
C SER A 37 -16.99 -1.47 9.45
N ALA A 38 -15.99 -2.18 9.92
CA ALA A 38 -16.00 -3.64 9.93
C ALA A 38 -15.10 -4.23 11.02
N ARG A 39 -15.27 -5.54 11.23
CA ARG A 39 -14.37 -6.35 12.05
C ARG A 39 -13.82 -7.48 11.21
N PHE A 40 -12.52 -7.72 11.34
CA PHE A 40 -11.83 -8.79 10.63
C PHE A 40 -11.08 -9.66 11.62
N LYS A 41 -10.85 -10.94 11.23
CA LYS A 41 -9.91 -11.82 11.89
C LYS A 41 -8.80 -12.15 10.91
N ILE A 42 -7.56 -11.96 11.34
CA ILE A 42 -6.36 -12.31 10.57
C ILE A 42 -5.82 -13.61 11.12
N ASN A 43 -5.64 -14.57 10.22
CA ASN A 43 -4.93 -15.82 10.42
C ASN A 43 -4.08 -16.10 9.18
N ASP A 44 -3.40 -17.23 9.13
CA ASP A 44 -2.48 -17.58 8.04
C ASP A 44 -3.15 -17.64 6.66
N SER A 45 -4.47 -17.89 6.60
CA SER A 45 -5.23 -17.92 5.35
C SER A 45 -5.95 -16.61 4.99
N SER A 46 -5.99 -15.65 5.91
CA SER A 46 -6.69 -14.37 5.70
C SER A 46 -5.90 -13.44 4.78
N ARG A 47 -6.62 -12.61 4.05
CA ARG A 47 -6.07 -11.55 3.19
C ARG A 47 -6.71 -10.21 3.58
N PHE A 48 -6.23 -9.63 4.68
CA PHE A 48 -6.65 -8.28 5.10
C PHE A 48 -5.94 -7.23 4.24
N THR A 49 -6.65 -6.19 3.85
CA THR A 49 -6.10 -4.99 3.18
C THR A 49 -6.70 -3.73 3.77
N ALA A 50 -5.86 -2.72 3.98
CA ALA A 50 -6.24 -1.36 4.32
C ALA A 50 -5.27 -0.43 3.57
N ILE A 51 -5.71 0.09 2.42
CA ILE A 51 -4.88 0.84 1.48
C ILE A 51 -5.59 2.14 1.11
N VAL A 52 -4.82 3.21 0.96
CA VAL A 52 -5.24 4.51 0.41
C VAL A 52 -4.40 4.81 -0.83
N ALA A 53 -5.05 5.31 -1.87
CA ALA A 53 -4.43 5.86 -3.06
C ALA A 53 -5.00 7.26 -3.29
N ASP A 54 -4.13 8.27 -3.29
CA ASP A 54 -4.43 9.66 -3.54
C ASP A 54 -4.08 9.97 -4.99
N GLY A 55 -5.07 10.35 -5.77
CA GLY A 55 -4.94 10.57 -7.20
C GLY A 55 -4.46 11.96 -7.56
N MET A 56 -3.50 12.06 -8.46
CA MET A 56 -2.99 13.30 -8.98
C MET A 56 -3.09 13.37 -10.51
N GLY A 57 -3.32 14.57 -11.03
CA GLY A 57 -3.41 14.84 -12.47
C GLY A 57 -4.59 15.70 -12.82
N GLY A 58 -4.45 16.54 -13.86
CA GLY A 58 -5.55 17.40 -14.30
C GLY A 58 -6.68 16.62 -14.99
N TYR A 59 -7.86 17.23 -15.09
CA TYR A 59 -9.02 16.74 -15.84
C TYR A 59 -9.54 15.33 -15.43
N GLY A 60 -9.45 14.96 -14.13
CA GLY A 60 -9.92 13.68 -13.64
C GLY A 60 -8.93 12.51 -13.85
N GLY A 61 -7.70 12.79 -14.25
CA GLY A 61 -6.66 11.78 -14.40
C GLY A 61 -6.30 11.09 -13.08
N GLY A 62 -6.30 11.83 -11.97
CA GLY A 62 -6.03 11.30 -10.64
C GLY A 62 -7.06 10.26 -10.19
N GLU A 63 -8.34 10.53 -10.44
CA GLU A 63 -9.42 9.58 -10.15
C GLU A 63 -9.22 8.23 -10.87
N ILE A 64 -8.79 8.30 -12.13
CA ILE A 64 -8.53 7.10 -12.94
C ILE A 64 -7.31 6.36 -12.41
N ALA A 65 -6.23 7.06 -12.08
CA ALA A 65 -5.01 6.46 -11.59
C ALA A 65 -5.21 5.74 -10.24
N SER A 66 -5.87 6.40 -9.28
CA SER A 66 -6.19 5.79 -7.98
C SER A 66 -7.10 4.57 -8.13
N GLU A 67 -8.11 4.63 -9.02
CA GLU A 67 -8.98 3.48 -9.30
C GLU A 67 -8.21 2.31 -9.94
N MET A 68 -7.34 2.58 -10.91
CA MET A 68 -6.50 1.55 -11.53
C MET A 68 -5.60 0.86 -10.51
N ALA A 69 -4.91 1.62 -9.66
CA ALA A 69 -4.01 1.09 -8.65
C ALA A 69 -4.75 0.22 -7.62
N ILE A 70 -5.86 0.73 -7.09
CA ILE A 70 -6.68 0.03 -6.08
C ILE A 70 -7.26 -1.27 -6.63
N ARG A 71 -7.84 -1.26 -7.84
CA ARG A 71 -8.40 -2.46 -8.44
C ARG A 71 -7.33 -3.47 -8.83
N ALA A 72 -6.19 -3.01 -9.33
CA ALA A 72 -5.07 -3.90 -9.64
C ALA A 72 -4.55 -4.59 -8.38
N PHE A 73 -4.47 -3.87 -7.25
CA PHE A 73 -4.03 -4.45 -5.98
C PHE A 73 -5.04 -5.43 -5.38
N ASP A 74 -6.33 -5.12 -5.46
CA ASP A 74 -7.37 -6.05 -5.02
C ASP A 74 -7.30 -7.39 -5.78
N GLN A 75 -7.13 -7.34 -7.11
CA GLN A 75 -6.92 -8.53 -7.93
C GLN A 75 -5.60 -9.24 -7.62
N PHE A 76 -4.53 -8.50 -7.36
CA PHE A 76 -3.24 -9.06 -6.96
C PHE A 76 -3.38 -9.87 -5.67
N ILE A 77 -3.97 -9.31 -4.63
CA ILE A 77 -4.18 -9.97 -3.33
C ILE A 77 -5.02 -11.24 -3.46
N LEU A 78 -6.08 -11.20 -4.27
CA LEU A 78 -6.95 -12.36 -4.51
C LEU A 78 -6.23 -13.51 -5.23
N ASN A 79 -5.24 -13.19 -6.06
CA ASN A 79 -4.52 -14.18 -6.87
C ASN A 79 -3.16 -14.60 -6.28
N LEU A 80 -2.75 -14.04 -5.12
CA LEU A 80 -1.50 -14.43 -4.47
C LEU A 80 -1.52 -15.92 -4.11
N PRO A 81 -0.49 -16.69 -4.50
CA PRO A 81 -0.31 -18.07 -4.04
C PRO A 81 -0.30 -18.16 -2.51
N PRO A 82 -0.74 -19.28 -1.91
CA PRO A 82 -0.86 -19.38 -0.45
C PRO A 82 0.48 -19.56 0.29
N ASP A 83 1.54 -20.03 -0.38
CA ASP A 83 2.75 -20.56 0.27
C ASP A 83 4.04 -19.82 -0.15
N LEU A 84 3.97 -18.52 -0.39
CA LEU A 84 5.15 -17.72 -0.72
C LEU A 84 5.95 -17.41 0.54
N ASP A 85 7.28 -17.49 0.44
CA ASP A 85 8.18 -16.97 1.48
C ASP A 85 8.31 -15.43 1.40
N ASN A 86 8.99 -14.83 2.40
CA ASN A 86 9.15 -13.38 2.48
C ASN A 86 9.86 -12.78 1.25
N ILE A 87 10.79 -13.50 0.64
CA ILE A 87 11.51 -13.00 -0.55
C ILE A 87 10.58 -13.05 -1.76
N GLN A 88 9.80 -14.11 -1.88
CA GLN A 88 8.86 -14.30 -2.97
C GLN A 88 7.74 -13.26 -2.92
N ILE A 89 7.12 -13.02 -1.73
CA ILE A 89 6.06 -12.01 -1.61
C ILE A 89 6.57 -10.60 -1.95
N LEU A 90 7.80 -10.23 -1.52
CA LEU A 90 8.39 -8.94 -1.86
C LEU A 90 8.68 -8.81 -3.36
N ARG A 91 8.96 -9.90 -4.06
CA ARG A 91 9.13 -9.94 -5.52
C ARG A 91 7.78 -9.77 -6.22
N GLU A 92 6.77 -10.52 -5.81
CA GLU A 92 5.41 -10.41 -6.37
C GLU A 92 4.85 -8.98 -6.21
N ILE A 93 5.14 -8.30 -5.09
CA ILE A 93 4.77 -6.89 -4.88
C ILE A 93 5.47 -5.99 -5.89
N ASN A 94 6.77 -6.18 -6.15
CA ASN A 94 7.47 -5.40 -7.18
C ASN A 94 6.86 -5.64 -8.57
N ASP A 95 6.62 -6.90 -8.94
CA ASP A 95 6.07 -7.26 -10.23
C ASP A 95 4.64 -6.67 -10.41
N TRP A 96 3.84 -6.66 -9.34
CA TRP A 96 2.55 -5.97 -9.33
C TRP A 96 2.72 -4.46 -9.52
N PHE A 97 3.64 -3.83 -8.76
CA PHE A 97 3.86 -2.38 -8.80
C PHE A 97 4.32 -1.94 -10.18
N ASP A 98 5.33 -2.60 -10.74
CA ASP A 98 5.87 -2.28 -12.06
C ASP A 98 4.82 -2.48 -13.17
N SER A 99 4.02 -3.54 -13.09
CA SER A 99 2.94 -3.80 -14.03
C SER A 99 1.86 -2.72 -13.97
N THR A 100 1.47 -2.31 -12.76
CA THR A 100 0.46 -1.26 -12.53
C THR A 100 0.98 0.10 -12.96
N HIS A 101 2.23 0.42 -12.62
CA HIS A 101 2.90 1.64 -13.08
C HIS A 101 2.91 1.74 -14.61
N ASN A 102 3.30 0.68 -15.30
CA ASN A 102 3.32 0.65 -16.77
C ASN A 102 1.92 0.81 -17.38
N LEU A 103 0.88 0.26 -16.75
CA LEU A 103 -0.51 0.46 -17.20
C LEU A 103 -0.95 1.92 -17.06
N ILE A 104 -0.64 2.58 -15.93
CA ILE A 104 -0.94 4.00 -15.70
C ILE A 104 -0.19 4.85 -16.72
N CYS A 105 1.11 4.61 -16.95
CA CYS A 105 1.90 5.32 -17.96
C CYS A 105 1.35 5.13 -19.38
N ALA A 106 0.82 3.96 -19.71
CA ALA A 106 0.19 3.73 -21.01
C ALA A 106 -1.11 4.56 -21.16
N GLU A 107 -1.90 4.69 -20.10
CA GLU A 107 -3.11 5.52 -20.09
C GLU A 107 -2.81 7.03 -20.24
N GLN A 108 -1.65 7.52 -19.76
CA GLN A 108 -1.21 8.91 -19.92
C GLN A 108 -1.07 9.36 -21.36
N THR A 109 -0.97 8.42 -22.31
CA THR A 109 -0.90 8.73 -23.75
C THR A 109 -2.25 9.19 -24.32
N LYS A 110 -3.34 9.02 -23.59
CA LYS A 110 -4.68 9.43 -24.02
C LYS A 110 -4.91 10.93 -23.79
N PRO A 111 -5.69 11.61 -24.66
CA PRO A 111 -5.99 13.02 -24.48
C PRO A 111 -6.63 13.31 -23.10
N GLY A 112 -6.11 14.31 -22.40
CA GLY A 112 -6.61 14.73 -21.08
C GLY A 112 -6.07 13.95 -19.90
N LEU A 113 -5.31 12.86 -20.10
CA LEU A 113 -4.76 12.04 -19.02
C LEU A 113 -3.24 12.17 -18.85
N ALA A 114 -2.62 13.14 -19.50
CA ALA A 114 -1.19 13.40 -19.35
C ALA A 114 -0.85 13.69 -17.89
N ASN A 115 0.24 13.10 -17.42
CA ASN A 115 0.76 13.25 -16.04
C ASN A 115 -0.19 12.75 -14.94
N MET A 116 -1.14 11.87 -15.24
CA MET A 116 -1.93 11.24 -14.20
C MET A 116 -1.06 10.26 -13.38
N GLY A 117 -1.33 10.18 -12.10
CA GLY A 117 -0.66 9.25 -11.20
C GLY A 117 -1.43 9.12 -9.89
N CYS A 118 -0.90 8.35 -8.96
CA CYS A 118 -1.45 8.29 -7.61
C CYS A 118 -0.41 7.84 -6.61
N THR A 119 -0.57 8.25 -5.35
CA THR A 119 0.11 7.60 -4.23
C THR A 119 -0.42 6.18 -4.04
N PHE A 120 0.28 5.38 -3.27
CA PHE A 120 -0.19 4.04 -2.88
C PHE A 120 0.40 3.66 -1.53
N THR A 121 -0.42 3.69 -0.49
CA THR A 121 0.06 3.58 0.89
C THR A 121 -0.90 2.75 1.74
N GLY A 122 -0.36 1.84 2.56
CA GLY A 122 -1.19 1.11 3.50
C GLY A 122 -0.60 -0.19 4.03
N ILE A 123 -1.46 -1.04 4.57
CA ILE A 123 -1.11 -2.30 5.22
C ILE A 123 -1.95 -3.44 4.63
N PHE A 124 -1.31 -4.57 4.38
CA PHE A 124 -2.00 -5.82 4.05
C PHE A 124 -1.46 -6.99 4.84
N SER A 125 -2.24 -8.08 4.95
CA SER A 125 -1.80 -9.31 5.59
C SER A 125 -1.53 -10.43 4.60
N TYR A 126 -0.47 -11.18 4.86
CA TYR A 126 -0.14 -12.40 4.15
C TYR A 126 0.43 -13.44 5.13
N GLN A 127 -0.16 -14.65 5.18
CA GLN A 127 0.22 -15.72 6.11
C GLN A 127 0.32 -15.26 7.59
N GLY A 128 -0.64 -14.44 8.03
CA GLY A 128 -0.67 -13.93 9.41
C GLY A 128 0.34 -12.82 9.71
N HIS A 129 1.18 -12.45 8.75
CA HIS A 129 2.12 -11.33 8.84
C HIS A 129 1.54 -10.05 8.25
N LEU A 130 1.95 -8.89 8.77
CA LEU A 130 1.54 -7.58 8.28
C LEU A 130 2.67 -6.93 7.49
N TYR A 131 2.35 -6.50 6.28
CA TYR A 131 3.25 -5.76 5.39
C TYR A 131 2.73 -4.35 5.19
N MET A 132 3.61 -3.36 5.34
CA MET A 132 3.35 -1.96 5.00
C MET A 132 3.95 -1.66 3.64
N LEU A 133 3.18 -0.96 2.81
CA LEU A 133 3.58 -0.46 1.50
C LEU A 133 3.51 1.07 1.50
N ASN A 134 4.46 1.73 0.80
CA ASN A 134 4.41 3.16 0.59
C ASN A 134 5.03 3.59 -0.74
N SER A 135 4.28 4.38 -1.50
CA SER A 135 4.74 5.12 -2.69
C SER A 135 3.98 6.44 -2.74
N GLY A 136 4.62 7.54 -2.39
CA GLY A 136 4.02 8.88 -2.27
C GLY A 136 4.16 9.47 -0.87
N ASP A 137 3.32 10.44 -0.56
CA ASP A 137 3.27 11.20 0.69
C ASP A 137 2.01 10.96 1.51
N SER A 138 1.12 10.08 1.06
CA SER A 138 0.12 9.47 1.94
C SER A 138 0.81 8.70 3.06
N ARG A 139 0.20 8.66 4.26
CA ARG A 139 0.92 8.24 5.45
C ARG A 139 0.31 7.04 6.16
N VAL A 140 1.19 6.25 6.78
CA VAL A 140 0.84 5.26 7.80
C VAL A 140 1.39 5.73 9.14
N TYR A 141 0.50 5.87 10.12
CA TYR A 141 0.85 6.11 11.51
C TYR A 141 0.49 4.92 12.38
N ARG A 142 1.15 4.82 13.53
CA ARG A 142 0.78 3.92 14.63
C ARG A 142 0.68 4.72 15.92
N LEU A 143 -0.44 4.61 16.60
CA LEU A 143 -0.61 5.04 17.99
C LEU A 143 -0.42 3.82 18.89
N ARG A 144 0.53 3.88 19.81
CA ARG A 144 0.78 2.89 20.87
C ARG A 144 0.78 3.58 22.23
N GLY A 145 -0.16 3.20 23.09
CA GLY A 145 -0.47 4.01 24.26
C GLY A 145 -0.89 5.41 23.79
N ASP A 146 -0.19 6.43 24.25
CA ASP A 146 -0.46 7.84 23.90
C ASP A 146 0.61 8.43 22.95
N ILE A 147 1.40 7.58 22.25
CA ILE A 147 2.47 8.03 21.38
C ILE A 147 2.12 7.72 19.92
N LEU A 148 1.91 8.76 19.13
CA LEU A 148 1.77 8.67 17.69
C LEU A 148 3.16 8.61 17.02
N LYS A 149 3.33 7.71 16.09
CA LYS A 149 4.53 7.61 15.28
C LYS A 149 4.16 7.39 13.81
N GLN A 150 4.66 8.25 12.92
CA GLN A 150 4.63 7.99 11.49
C GLN A 150 5.59 6.82 11.18
N LEU A 151 5.10 5.82 10.48
CA LEU A 151 5.87 4.62 10.07
C LEU A 151 6.36 4.72 8.63
N SER A 152 5.56 5.30 7.73
CA SER A 152 5.96 5.60 6.35
C SER A 152 6.90 6.80 6.29
N THR A 153 7.66 6.92 5.20
CA THR A 153 8.45 8.12 4.90
C THR A 153 7.84 8.81 3.69
N ASP A 154 7.56 10.10 3.80
CA ASP A 154 6.97 10.85 2.68
C ASP A 154 7.96 10.93 1.51
N HIS A 155 7.54 10.57 0.32
CA HIS A 155 8.33 10.73 -0.90
C HIS A 155 8.15 12.13 -1.49
N SER A 156 8.34 13.15 -0.66
CA SER A 156 8.26 14.57 -1.03
C SER A 156 9.63 15.25 -1.00
N GLU A 157 9.80 16.30 -1.81
CA GLU A 157 11.01 17.11 -1.80
C GLU A 157 11.26 17.78 -0.45
N ARG A 158 10.18 18.13 0.27
CA ARG A 158 10.25 18.65 1.63
C ARG A 158 10.96 17.68 2.56
N GLU A 159 10.54 16.40 2.54
CA GLU A 159 11.13 15.36 3.37
C GLU A 159 12.55 15.00 2.93
N ARG A 160 12.80 14.88 1.62
CA ARG A 160 14.10 14.54 1.05
C ARG A 160 15.18 15.56 1.39
N LEU A 161 14.84 16.85 1.36
CA LEU A 161 15.76 17.96 1.64
C LEU A 161 15.69 18.44 3.09
N LYS A 162 14.79 17.84 3.92
CA LYS A 162 14.54 18.25 5.32
C LYS A 162 14.31 19.75 5.45
N ASN A 163 13.62 20.33 4.47
CA ASN A 163 13.35 21.76 4.40
C ASN A 163 11.85 22.04 4.49
N PRO A 164 11.36 22.60 5.61
CA PRO A 164 9.93 22.88 5.82
C PRO A 164 9.37 23.99 4.91
N ASP A 165 10.23 24.81 4.29
CA ASP A 165 9.81 25.89 3.39
C ASP A 165 9.38 25.37 2.01
N ILE A 166 9.69 24.11 1.68
CA ILE A 166 9.25 23.47 0.44
C ILE A 166 7.78 23.06 0.60
N PRO A 167 6.92 23.33 -0.42
CA PRO A 167 5.54 22.84 -0.41
C PRO A 167 5.44 21.33 -0.21
N SER A 168 4.45 20.86 0.58
CA SER A 168 4.25 19.42 0.88
C SER A 168 3.91 18.62 -0.36
N ASN A 169 3.15 19.20 -1.27
CA ASN A 169 2.66 18.57 -2.50
C ASN A 169 3.71 18.37 -3.62
N LEU A 170 4.98 18.68 -3.38
CA LEU A 170 6.06 18.37 -4.32
C LEU A 170 6.57 16.95 -4.08
N ILE A 171 5.84 15.97 -4.60
CA ILE A 171 6.23 14.55 -4.50
C ILE A 171 7.15 14.15 -5.67
N TYR A 172 8.16 13.33 -5.35
CA TYR A 172 9.12 12.84 -6.35
C TYR A 172 8.89 11.37 -6.72
N ASN A 173 8.03 10.65 -6.00
CA ASN A 173 7.73 9.25 -6.22
C ASN A 173 6.24 8.96 -6.01
N ALA A 174 5.62 8.34 -7.01
CA ALA A 174 4.25 7.81 -6.99
C ALA A 174 4.04 6.90 -8.20
N LEU A 175 2.98 6.12 -8.26
CA LEU A 175 2.57 5.40 -9.46
C LEU A 175 2.28 6.39 -10.60
N GLY A 176 2.81 6.13 -11.79
CA GLY A 176 2.65 7.00 -12.96
C GLY A 176 3.73 8.09 -13.12
N VAL A 177 4.59 8.33 -12.11
CA VAL A 177 5.73 9.26 -12.26
C VAL A 177 6.99 8.54 -12.73
N PRO A 178 7.93 9.22 -13.42
CA PRO A 178 9.18 8.58 -13.86
C PRO A 178 10.00 8.00 -12.70
N ASN A 179 10.54 6.80 -12.89
CA ASN A 179 11.36 6.07 -11.91
C ASN A 179 10.62 5.76 -10.60
N ALA A 180 9.33 5.50 -10.67
CA ALA A 180 8.52 5.13 -9.51
C ALA A 180 9.05 3.86 -8.82
N PHE A 181 8.94 3.83 -7.50
CA PHE A 181 9.28 2.68 -6.66
C PHE A 181 8.31 2.56 -5.49
N ILE A 182 8.33 1.40 -4.83
CA ILE A 182 7.50 1.13 -3.66
C ILE A 182 8.36 0.66 -2.49
N ASP A 183 8.24 1.33 -1.35
CA ASP A 183 8.79 0.87 -0.09
C ASP A 183 7.94 -0.27 0.47
N LYS A 184 8.62 -1.27 1.01
CA LYS A 184 8.01 -2.49 1.55
C LYS A 184 8.63 -2.81 2.89
N THR A 185 7.80 -2.87 3.92
CA THR A 185 8.21 -3.14 5.28
C THR A 185 7.43 -4.32 5.86
N LEU A 186 8.11 -5.34 6.33
CA LEU A 186 7.51 -6.39 7.15
C LEU A 186 7.38 -5.83 8.58
N LEU A 187 6.16 -5.53 9.01
CA LEU A 187 5.93 -4.89 10.31
C LEU A 187 6.42 -5.75 11.48
N ASP A 188 6.32 -7.06 11.38
CA ASP A 188 6.74 -7.99 12.43
C ASP A 188 8.23 -7.85 12.77
N SER A 189 9.08 -7.48 11.82
CA SER A 189 10.53 -7.28 12.04
C SER A 189 10.88 -5.86 12.45
N ASP A 190 10.33 -4.86 11.74
CA ASP A 190 10.77 -3.47 11.88
C ASP A 190 9.92 -2.69 12.89
N PHE A 191 8.63 -2.98 12.96
CA PHE A 191 7.66 -2.33 13.85
C PHE A 191 6.67 -3.34 14.44
N PRO A 192 7.12 -4.33 15.24
CA PRO A 192 6.29 -5.45 15.66
C PRO A 192 4.94 -4.99 16.23
N PRO A 193 3.82 -5.53 15.72
CA PRO A 193 2.50 -5.21 16.22
C PRO A 193 2.34 -5.64 17.69
N CYS A 194 1.67 -4.81 18.49
CA CYS A 194 1.31 -5.11 19.86
C CYS A 194 -0.20 -5.06 20.06
N ASP A 195 -0.68 -5.76 21.08
CA ASP A 195 -2.07 -5.68 21.48
C ASP A 195 -2.45 -4.23 21.82
N GLY A 196 -3.58 -3.78 21.25
CA GLY A 196 -4.07 -2.43 21.42
C GLY A 196 -3.48 -1.37 20.47
N ASP A 197 -2.47 -1.69 19.64
CA ASP A 197 -1.97 -0.75 18.63
C ASP A 197 -3.10 -0.26 17.72
N ILE A 198 -3.10 1.05 17.43
CA ILE A 198 -4.02 1.67 16.49
C ILE A 198 -3.21 2.19 15.30
N TYR A 199 -3.59 1.76 14.11
CA TYR A 199 -3.00 2.24 12.86
C TYR A 199 -3.93 3.25 12.21
N ILE A 200 -3.34 4.31 11.62
CA ILE A 200 -4.01 5.31 10.81
C ILE A 200 -3.35 5.32 9.45
N ILE A 201 -4.14 5.20 8.39
CA ILE A 201 -3.68 5.33 7.01
C ILE A 201 -4.48 6.47 6.39
N CYS A 202 -3.81 7.46 5.80
CA CYS A 202 -4.50 8.62 5.29
C CYS A 202 -3.80 9.23 4.06
N SER A 203 -4.59 9.92 3.22
CA SER A 203 -4.09 10.87 2.24
C SER A 203 -3.60 12.15 2.90
N ASP A 204 -2.94 13.02 2.13
CA ASP A 204 -2.41 14.30 2.61
C ASP A 204 -3.50 15.29 3.05
N GLY A 205 -4.75 15.11 2.58
CA GLY A 205 -5.90 15.90 3.03
C GLY A 205 -6.17 15.83 4.54
N LEU A 206 -5.65 14.82 5.26
CA LEU A 206 -5.62 14.83 6.70
C LEU A 206 -4.35 15.52 7.23
N SER A 207 -3.19 15.08 6.81
CA SER A 207 -1.89 15.47 7.41
C SER A 207 -1.48 16.91 7.08
N ASP A 208 -1.97 17.47 5.98
CA ASP A 208 -1.79 18.90 5.63
C ASP A 208 -2.74 19.82 6.41
N MET A 209 -3.89 19.28 6.85
CA MET A 209 -4.88 20.06 7.62
C MET A 209 -4.70 19.93 9.12
N CYS A 210 -4.23 18.79 9.63
CA CYS A 210 -4.12 18.48 11.03
C CYS A 210 -2.66 18.18 11.41
N PRO A 211 -2.07 18.90 12.38
CA PRO A 211 -0.76 18.52 12.92
C PRO A 211 -0.84 17.18 13.65
N ASP A 212 0.28 16.46 13.73
CA ASP A 212 0.38 15.15 14.37
C ASP A 212 -0.17 15.13 15.79
N SER A 213 -0.01 16.22 16.56
CA SER A 213 -0.57 16.35 17.92
C SER A 213 -2.10 16.31 17.96
N THR A 214 -2.77 16.84 16.92
CA THR A 214 -4.22 16.76 16.78
C THR A 214 -4.67 15.35 16.40
N ILE A 215 -3.93 14.71 15.47
CA ILE A 215 -4.18 13.33 15.07
C ILE A 215 -4.02 12.39 16.27
N GLU A 216 -2.95 12.57 17.06
CA GLU A 216 -2.69 11.81 18.27
C GLU A 216 -3.84 11.95 19.29
N GLN A 217 -4.22 13.18 19.60
CA GLN A 217 -5.27 13.45 20.57
C GLN A 217 -6.62 12.83 20.19
N ILE A 218 -7.05 13.01 18.94
CA ILE A 218 -8.31 12.46 18.44
C ILE A 218 -8.24 10.93 18.42
N THR A 219 -7.13 10.36 17.96
CA THR A 219 -6.98 8.90 17.89
C THR A 219 -6.93 8.26 19.28
N SER A 220 -6.25 8.88 20.25
CA SER A 220 -6.26 8.43 21.66
C SER A 220 -7.67 8.44 22.25
N GLN A 221 -8.48 9.43 21.91
CA GLN A 221 -9.84 9.57 22.43
C GLN A 221 -10.83 8.57 21.80
N PHE A 222 -10.76 8.34 20.48
CA PHE A 222 -11.78 7.59 19.75
C PHE A 222 -11.32 6.18 19.31
N GLY A 223 -10.05 5.86 19.48
CA GLY A 223 -9.51 4.54 19.12
C GLY A 223 -9.69 4.23 17.64
N HIS A 224 -10.12 3.01 17.34
CA HIS A 224 -10.39 2.56 15.96
C HIS A 224 -11.57 3.31 15.30
N ALA A 225 -12.39 4.05 16.03
CA ALA A 225 -13.49 4.85 15.49
C ALA A 225 -13.06 6.28 15.16
N ALA A 226 -11.75 6.59 15.15
CA ALA A 226 -11.22 7.93 14.96
C ALA A 226 -11.35 8.48 13.53
N ALA A 227 -11.61 7.65 12.50
CA ALA A 227 -11.65 8.10 11.11
C ALA A 227 -12.59 9.29 10.88
N LYS A 228 -13.82 9.22 11.37
CA LYS A 228 -14.79 10.30 11.21
C LYS A 228 -14.44 11.57 12.03
N PRO A 229 -14.09 11.50 13.32
CA PRO A 229 -13.59 12.67 14.07
C PRO A 229 -12.35 13.33 13.44
N LEU A 230 -11.43 12.55 12.85
CA LEU A 230 -10.27 13.07 12.13
C LEU A 230 -10.70 13.82 10.87
N LEU A 231 -11.62 13.25 10.08
CA LEU A 231 -12.19 13.95 8.92
C LEU A 231 -12.85 15.27 9.35
N GLU A 232 -13.68 15.27 10.38
CA GLU A 232 -14.33 16.48 10.88
C GLU A 232 -13.29 17.55 11.28
N ALA A 233 -12.18 17.16 11.90
CA ALA A 233 -11.08 18.07 12.22
C ALA A 233 -10.42 18.64 10.95
N ALA A 234 -10.15 17.82 9.94
CA ALA A 234 -9.57 18.26 8.67
C ALA A 234 -10.52 19.24 7.92
N LEU A 235 -11.81 18.94 7.85
CA LEU A 235 -12.81 19.82 7.24
C LEU A 235 -12.92 21.15 7.98
N ASN A 236 -12.92 21.16 9.32
CA ASN A 236 -12.93 22.35 10.14
C ASN A 236 -11.67 23.19 10.01
N ALA A 237 -10.52 22.57 9.68
CA ALA A 237 -9.27 23.26 9.38
C ALA A 237 -9.21 23.82 7.94
N GLY A 238 -10.27 23.62 7.15
CA GLY A 238 -10.44 24.18 5.83
C GLY A 238 -10.75 23.17 4.72
N GLY A 239 -10.47 21.86 4.93
CA GLY A 239 -10.82 20.78 3.99
C GLY A 239 -10.36 21.06 2.57
N ARG A 240 -9.11 21.49 2.37
CA ARG A 240 -8.61 22.01 1.07
C ARG A 240 -8.48 20.92 0.02
N ASP A 241 -8.31 19.68 0.45
CA ASP A 241 -8.14 18.53 -0.42
C ASP A 241 -9.16 17.43 -0.16
N ASN A 242 -9.17 16.42 -1.02
CA ASN A 242 -9.81 15.14 -0.77
C ASN A 242 -9.19 14.55 0.50
N CYS A 243 -9.97 13.91 1.33
CA CYS A 243 -9.51 13.39 2.60
C CYS A 243 -10.02 11.97 2.83
N THR A 244 -9.11 11.02 2.77
CA THR A 244 -9.40 9.60 2.96
C THR A 244 -8.61 9.06 4.14
N ILE A 245 -9.31 8.41 5.08
CA ILE A 245 -8.75 7.97 6.36
C ILE A 245 -9.26 6.57 6.66
N ILE A 246 -8.34 5.68 7.00
CA ILE A 246 -8.63 4.36 7.57
C ILE A 246 -8.01 4.31 8.95
N THR A 247 -8.77 3.95 9.97
CA THR A 247 -8.26 3.68 11.33
C THR A 247 -8.62 2.28 11.75
N PHE A 248 -7.65 1.53 12.29
CA PHE A 248 -7.95 0.21 12.82
C PHE A 248 -7.11 -0.12 14.05
N GLN A 249 -7.71 -0.88 14.96
CA GLN A 249 -7.06 -1.36 16.17
C GLN A 249 -6.83 -2.86 16.09
N ILE A 250 -5.63 -3.27 16.44
CA ILE A 250 -5.23 -4.68 16.58
C ILE A 250 -5.57 -5.18 17.98
N LYS A 251 -6.15 -6.38 18.04
CA LYS A 251 -6.26 -7.18 19.25
C LYS A 251 -5.66 -8.55 19.01
N ILE A 252 -4.65 -8.90 19.81
CA ILE A 252 -4.00 -10.19 19.75
C ILE A 252 -4.78 -11.15 20.64
N GLU A 253 -5.39 -12.18 20.02
CA GLU A 253 -6.10 -13.22 20.78
C GLU A 253 -5.07 -14.21 21.34
N GLU A 254 -4.91 -14.23 22.67
CA GLU A 254 -4.12 -15.30 23.32
C GLU A 254 -4.78 -16.65 23.02
N GLN A 255 -4.00 -17.59 22.51
CA GLN A 255 -4.45 -18.98 22.46
C GLN A 255 -4.57 -19.47 23.92
N ILE A 256 -5.79 -19.54 24.43
CA ILE A 256 -6.05 -20.30 25.65
C ILE A 256 -5.73 -21.75 25.27
N LEU A 257 -4.52 -22.21 25.60
CA LEU A 257 -4.20 -23.61 25.60
C LEU A 257 -5.25 -24.27 26.50
N GLN A 258 -6.19 -24.94 25.91
CA GLN A 258 -7.08 -25.81 26.70
C GLN A 258 -6.15 -26.78 27.43
N PRO A 259 -6.25 -26.88 28.76
CA PRO A 259 -5.46 -27.88 29.47
C PRO A 259 -5.75 -29.22 28.82
N GLU A 260 -4.69 -29.92 28.43
CA GLU A 260 -4.85 -31.32 27.93
C GLU A 260 -5.79 -32.04 28.85
N PRO A 261 -6.79 -32.77 28.35
CA PRO A 261 -7.68 -33.56 29.20
C PRO A 261 -6.79 -34.47 30.03
N SER A 262 -6.80 -34.22 31.35
CA SER A 262 -6.07 -35.02 32.32
C SER A 262 -6.34 -36.47 31.99
N GLN A 263 -5.29 -37.22 31.65
CA GLN A 263 -5.40 -38.65 31.44
C GLN A 263 -6.07 -39.22 32.70
N GLU A 264 -7.32 -39.66 32.59
CA GLU A 264 -8.01 -40.39 33.62
C GLU A 264 -7.09 -41.54 34.03
N GLN A 265 -6.64 -41.49 35.29
CA GLN A 265 -5.91 -42.59 35.90
C GLN A 265 -6.75 -43.84 35.76
N LEU A 266 -6.32 -44.73 34.88
CA LEU A 266 -6.82 -46.11 34.86
C LEU A 266 -6.79 -46.68 36.28
N PRO A 267 -7.88 -47.28 36.76
CA PRO A 267 -7.91 -47.88 38.09
C PRO A 267 -6.82 -48.95 38.20
N SER A 268 -6.01 -48.85 39.26
CA SER A 268 -4.94 -49.78 39.58
C SER A 268 -5.49 -51.22 39.68
N THR A 269 -5.21 -52.03 38.69
CA THR A 269 -5.37 -53.49 38.80
C THR A 269 -4.33 -54.07 39.70
N GLN A 270 -4.76 -54.82 40.71
CA GLN A 270 -3.96 -55.55 41.68
C GLN A 270 -2.99 -56.51 40.98
N PRO A 271 -1.86 -56.84 41.62
CA PRO A 271 -0.82 -57.69 41.02
C PRO A 271 -1.29 -59.15 40.95
N ILE A 272 -1.32 -59.71 39.76
CA ILE A 272 -1.45 -61.15 39.53
C ILE A 272 0.02 -61.70 39.54
N SER A 273 0.22 -62.72 40.38
CA SER A 273 1.43 -63.46 40.62
C SER A 273 2.09 -64.04 39.35
N GLU A 274 3.40 -63.92 39.29
CA GLU A 274 4.31 -64.52 38.30
C GLU A 274 4.12 -66.06 38.19
N PRO A 275 4.36 -66.65 37.02
CA PRO A 275 4.98 -67.94 36.85
C PRO A 275 6.38 -67.82 36.23
N GLU A 276 7.24 -68.73 36.78
CA GLU A 276 8.67 -68.90 36.53
C GLU A 276 9.05 -69.11 35.04
N PRO A 277 10.38 -69.01 34.75
CA PRO A 277 10.91 -68.87 33.40
C PRO A 277 11.20 -70.21 32.72
N GLN A 278 10.94 -70.34 31.46
CA GLN A 278 11.51 -71.39 30.59
C GLN A 278 12.37 -70.78 29.44
N ALA A 279 13.56 -71.26 29.49
CA ALA A 279 14.71 -71.33 28.57
C ALA A 279 14.61 -70.74 27.13
N GLU A 280 15.66 -69.99 26.81
CA GLU A 280 16.26 -69.75 25.49
C GLU A 280 16.52 -71.06 24.68
N PRO A 281 16.88 -70.99 23.36
CA PRO A 281 17.58 -69.96 22.59
C PRO A 281 17.17 -69.85 21.09
N LEU A 282 17.57 -68.84 20.42
CA LEU A 282 18.37 -68.88 19.17
C LEU A 282 18.49 -67.55 18.47
N ALA A 283 19.70 -67.17 18.21
CA ALA A 283 20.17 -66.03 17.46
C ALA A 283 19.75 -66.07 15.99
N LEU A 284 19.44 -64.91 15.43
CA LEU A 284 19.63 -64.61 13.99
C LEU A 284 19.94 -63.13 13.80
N GLN A 285 21.19 -62.88 13.63
CA GLN A 285 21.94 -62.06 12.64
C GLN A 285 21.34 -60.74 12.18
N ASP A 286 22.13 -59.72 12.47
CA ASP A 286 22.27 -58.41 11.82
C ASP A 286 22.18 -58.47 10.29
N GLN A 287 21.40 -57.57 9.73
CA GLN A 287 21.70 -56.95 8.42
C GLN A 287 21.18 -55.52 8.41
N GLN A 288 22.12 -54.59 8.65
CA GLN A 288 21.97 -53.19 8.22
C GLN A 288 22.38 -53.11 6.74
N PRO A 289 21.70 -52.38 5.87
CA PRO A 289 22.27 -51.94 4.64
C PRO A 289 22.98 -50.58 4.85
N GLU A 290 24.30 -50.59 4.76
CA GLU A 290 25.14 -49.41 4.53
C GLU A 290 24.78 -48.85 3.15
N ILE A 291 24.33 -47.60 3.10
CA ILE A 291 24.29 -46.80 1.88
C ILE A 291 25.58 -45.99 1.84
N ALA A 292 26.54 -46.46 1.05
CA ALA A 292 27.74 -45.72 0.71
C ALA A 292 27.41 -44.58 -0.25
N PHE A 293 27.60 -43.33 0.18
CA PHE A 293 27.62 -42.16 -0.71
C PHE A 293 28.99 -42.09 -1.40
N ASN A 294 28.96 -42.19 -2.73
CA ASN A 294 30.14 -42.04 -3.57
C ASN A 294 30.31 -40.55 -3.93
N ILE A 295 31.44 -39.94 -3.61
CA ILE A 295 31.76 -38.49 -3.72
C ILE A 295 32.34 -38.13 -5.09
N ASP A 296 32.27 -39.01 -6.10
CA ASP A 296 33.01 -38.83 -7.37
C ASP A 296 32.17 -38.36 -8.58
N ASP A 297 30.97 -37.83 -8.39
CA ASP A 297 30.14 -37.35 -9.53
C ASP A 297 29.84 -35.82 -9.48
N TYR A 298 30.87 -34.99 -9.33
CA TYR A 298 30.78 -33.58 -9.66
C TYR A 298 31.78 -33.25 -10.79
N PRO A 299 31.30 -32.74 -11.93
CA PRO A 299 32.21 -32.27 -12.98
C PRO A 299 32.86 -30.94 -12.54
N SER A 300 34.18 -30.89 -12.64
CA SER A 300 35.02 -29.71 -12.42
C SER A 300 34.64 -28.55 -13.37
N PRO A 301 34.70 -27.30 -12.93
CA PRO A 301 34.49 -26.16 -13.82
C PRO A 301 35.69 -25.98 -14.75
N GLU A 302 35.45 -26.10 -16.03
CA GLU A 302 36.45 -25.75 -17.08
C GLU A 302 36.68 -24.23 -17.11
N HIS A 303 37.95 -23.88 -17.15
CA HIS A 303 38.50 -22.57 -17.40
C HIS A 303 37.94 -21.92 -18.67
N PHE A 304 37.38 -20.73 -18.57
CA PHE A 304 37.29 -19.78 -19.64
C PHE A 304 38.31 -18.63 -19.40
N ASP A 305 39.54 -18.86 -19.85
CA ASP A 305 40.44 -17.76 -20.22
C ASP A 305 40.02 -17.23 -21.59
N ASN A 306 39.72 -15.94 -21.67
CA ASN A 306 40.10 -15.02 -22.74
C ASN A 306 39.29 -13.73 -22.63
N ALA A 307 39.84 -12.74 -21.93
CA ALA A 307 39.52 -11.35 -22.13
C ALA A 307 40.58 -10.71 -23.01
N PRO A 308 40.25 -9.96 -24.04
CA PRO A 308 41.18 -9.00 -24.63
C PRO A 308 41.16 -7.71 -23.85
N ALA A 309 42.38 -7.26 -23.54
CA ALA A 309 42.70 -5.98 -22.91
C ALA A 309 42.43 -4.80 -23.86
N ASP A 310 42.36 -3.62 -23.23
CA ASP A 310 42.59 -2.29 -23.76
C ASP A 310 41.47 -1.61 -24.57
N GLN A 311 40.63 -0.83 -23.86
CA GLN A 311 40.22 0.47 -24.36
C GLN A 311 40.26 1.50 -23.19
N GLU A 312 41.12 2.53 -23.35
CA GLU A 312 41.24 3.70 -22.49
C GLU A 312 39.94 4.50 -22.43
N PRO A 313 39.63 5.16 -21.29
CA PRO A 313 38.44 6.01 -21.18
C PRO A 313 38.59 7.28 -21.99
N GLN A 314 37.71 7.50 -22.95
CA GLN A 314 37.59 8.78 -23.66
C GLN A 314 37.11 9.87 -22.69
N THR A 315 37.90 10.94 -22.62
CA THR A 315 37.59 12.17 -21.92
C THR A 315 36.32 12.82 -22.41
N VAL A 316 35.37 12.99 -21.52
CA VAL A 316 34.13 13.75 -21.75
C VAL A 316 34.50 15.24 -21.77
N ALA A 317 34.23 15.90 -22.88
CA ALA A 317 34.44 17.34 -23.08
C ALA A 317 33.54 18.16 -22.14
N THR A 318 34.13 19.07 -21.41
CA THR A 318 33.46 20.11 -20.64
C THR A 318 32.68 21.06 -21.54
N PRO A 319 31.46 21.48 -21.19
CA PRO A 319 30.74 22.52 -21.92
C PRO A 319 31.39 23.88 -21.72
N PRO A 320 31.34 24.82 -22.70
CA PRO A 320 32.00 26.12 -22.64
C PRO A 320 31.38 27.03 -21.60
N SER A 321 32.24 27.73 -20.87
CA SER A 321 31.93 28.82 -19.94
C SER A 321 31.25 29.98 -20.68
N ILE A 322 30.11 30.42 -20.16
CA ILE A 322 29.42 31.64 -20.62
C ILE A 322 30.04 32.84 -19.88
N ASP A 323 30.52 33.79 -20.65
CA ASP A 323 31.07 35.07 -20.19
C ASP A 323 29.95 35.92 -19.53
N PRO A 324 30.19 36.57 -18.38
CA PRO A 324 29.22 37.43 -17.72
C PRO A 324 29.44 38.92 -18.06
N GLU A 325 29.23 39.34 -19.30
CA GLU A 325 29.11 40.75 -19.66
C GLU A 325 28.12 40.94 -20.82
N LEU A 326 26.87 41.20 -20.44
CA LEU A 326 25.93 42.06 -21.22
C LEU A 326 24.65 42.24 -20.42
N VAL A 327 24.71 43.08 -19.38
CA VAL A 327 23.52 43.65 -18.73
C VAL A 327 23.28 45.00 -19.36
N ILE A 328 22.37 45.07 -20.33
CA ILE A 328 21.78 46.35 -20.77
C ILE A 328 20.40 46.41 -20.14
N GLY A 329 20.20 47.44 -19.34
CA GLY A 329 18.98 47.69 -18.58
C GLY A 329 17.76 47.93 -19.45
N SER A 330 16.66 47.35 -19.00
CA SER A 330 15.32 47.79 -19.32
C SER A 330 14.55 48.01 -18.02
N GLN A 331 13.94 49.20 -17.92
CA GLN A 331 13.16 49.69 -16.79
C GLN A 331 11.93 48.77 -16.56
N PRO A 332 11.43 48.63 -15.32
CA PRO A 332 10.23 47.87 -15.06
C PRO A 332 8.97 48.58 -15.60
N GLU A 333 8.22 47.93 -16.46
CA GLU A 333 6.88 48.32 -16.82
C GLU A 333 5.96 48.21 -15.61
N GLN A 334 5.18 49.24 -15.33
CA GLN A 334 4.18 49.31 -14.26
C GLN A 334 3.02 48.41 -14.62
N GLU A 335 2.70 47.47 -13.72
CA GLU A 335 1.46 46.67 -13.77
C GLU A 335 0.24 47.60 -13.67
N PRO A 336 -0.80 47.37 -14.48
CA PRO A 336 -2.06 48.10 -14.36
C PRO A 336 -2.83 47.67 -13.12
N GLN A 337 -3.27 48.64 -12.32
CA GLN A 337 -4.12 48.41 -11.16
C GLN A 337 -5.49 47.88 -11.58
N PRO A 338 -6.08 46.90 -10.84
CA PRO A 338 -7.41 46.39 -11.12
C PRO A 338 -8.46 47.42 -10.79
N GLN A 339 -9.40 47.65 -11.73
CA GLN A 339 -10.59 48.47 -11.52
C GLN A 339 -11.60 47.68 -10.66
N PRO A 340 -12.40 48.34 -9.80
CA PRO A 340 -13.40 47.67 -8.98
C PRO A 340 -14.54 47.13 -9.83
N GLU A 341 -14.75 45.82 -9.75
CA GLU A 341 -15.92 45.13 -10.34
C GLU A 341 -17.20 45.55 -9.61
N GLN A 342 -18.21 45.90 -10.37
CA GLN A 342 -19.57 46.22 -9.89
C GLN A 342 -20.29 44.90 -9.54
N GLU A 343 -20.82 44.80 -8.33
CA GLU A 343 -21.68 43.70 -7.90
C GLU A 343 -22.94 43.59 -8.79
N PRO A 344 -23.30 42.37 -9.26
CA PRO A 344 -24.57 42.17 -9.93
C PRO A 344 -25.71 42.06 -8.90
N THR A 345 -26.70 42.95 -9.00
CA THR A 345 -27.97 42.86 -8.26
C THR A 345 -28.79 41.71 -8.82
N PHE A 346 -29.09 40.71 -7.95
CA PHE A 346 -30.02 39.63 -8.26
C PHE A 346 -31.47 40.05 -7.95
N GLU A 347 -32.30 40.06 -8.98
CA GLU A 347 -33.77 39.98 -8.85
C GLU A 347 -34.19 38.50 -8.88
N PRO A 348 -35.14 38.06 -8.01
CA PRO A 348 -35.62 36.67 -8.00
C PRO A 348 -36.63 36.45 -9.14
N THR A 349 -36.33 35.56 -10.07
CA THR A 349 -37.30 35.04 -11.03
C THR A 349 -37.77 33.63 -10.65
N GLU A 350 -39.10 33.48 -10.84
CA GLU A 350 -39.94 32.34 -10.47
C GLU A 350 -39.50 30.99 -11.11
N ASP A 351 -39.73 29.97 -10.31
CA ASP A 351 -39.94 28.54 -10.55
C ASP A 351 -40.28 28.11 -11.99
N GLN A 352 -39.36 27.36 -12.64
CA GLN A 352 -39.69 26.48 -13.74
C GLN A 352 -39.00 25.14 -13.55
N SER A 353 -39.80 24.16 -13.10
CA SER A 353 -39.51 22.75 -13.09
C SER A 353 -39.16 22.26 -14.51
N LEU A 354 -37.91 21.86 -14.74
CA LEU A 354 -37.50 21.10 -15.92
C LEU A 354 -37.09 19.68 -15.51
N ASP A 355 -37.97 18.73 -15.87
CA ASP A 355 -37.70 17.31 -15.92
C ASP A 355 -36.47 17.03 -16.81
N VAL A 356 -35.33 16.74 -16.24
CA VAL A 356 -34.17 16.23 -16.96
C VAL A 356 -34.17 14.70 -16.87
N GLN A 357 -34.67 14.08 -17.93
CA GLN A 357 -34.52 12.64 -18.15
C GLN A 357 -33.04 12.30 -18.30
N HIS A 358 -32.49 11.57 -17.33
CA HIS A 358 -31.18 10.94 -17.38
C HIS A 358 -31.16 9.88 -18.48
N LYS A 359 -30.38 10.11 -19.53
CA LYS A 359 -29.92 9.06 -20.45
C LYS A 359 -28.61 8.48 -19.92
N PRO A 360 -28.53 7.18 -19.63
CA PRO A 360 -27.25 6.54 -19.32
C PRO A 360 -26.56 6.14 -20.64
N ASN A 361 -25.58 6.91 -21.09
CA ASN A 361 -24.69 6.49 -22.16
C ASN A 361 -23.26 6.97 -21.86
N SER A 362 -22.65 6.36 -20.86
CA SER A 362 -21.20 6.23 -20.76
C SER A 362 -20.88 4.73 -20.75
N PRO A 363 -19.84 4.25 -21.48
CA PRO A 363 -19.47 2.84 -21.45
C PRO A 363 -19.10 2.46 -20.03
N SER A 364 -19.75 1.40 -19.51
CA SER A 364 -19.49 0.94 -18.15
C SER A 364 -18.02 0.57 -18.04
N TRP A 365 -17.33 1.09 -17.06
CA TRP A 365 -15.92 0.82 -16.72
C TRP A 365 -15.59 -0.67 -16.60
N ARG A 366 -16.61 -1.53 -16.37
CA ARG A 366 -16.47 -2.99 -16.41
C ARG A 366 -15.92 -3.49 -17.75
N SER A 367 -16.28 -2.87 -18.88
CA SER A 367 -15.79 -3.33 -20.20
C SER A 367 -14.32 -2.96 -20.46
N VAL A 368 -13.83 -1.90 -19.85
CA VAL A 368 -12.41 -1.48 -19.94
C VAL A 368 -11.53 -2.36 -19.06
N PHE A 369 -12.02 -2.70 -17.85
CA PHE A 369 -11.32 -3.60 -16.92
C PHE A 369 -11.34 -5.06 -17.35
N ASP A 370 -12.42 -5.56 -17.94
CA ASP A 370 -12.44 -6.91 -18.52
C ASP A 370 -11.39 -7.08 -19.64
N SER A 371 -11.09 -6.02 -20.36
CA SER A 371 -10.03 -5.99 -21.37
C SER A 371 -8.63 -5.87 -20.76
N ALA A 372 -8.46 -5.04 -19.73
CA ALA A 372 -7.18 -4.86 -19.02
C ALA A 372 -6.87 -6.06 -18.12
N GLY A 373 -7.86 -6.58 -17.40
CA GLY A 373 -7.71 -7.77 -16.55
C GLY A 373 -7.34 -9.02 -17.36
N LYS A 374 -7.85 -9.17 -18.60
CA LYS A 374 -7.37 -10.21 -19.51
C LYS A 374 -5.93 -10.01 -19.93
N LYS A 375 -5.48 -8.77 -20.18
CA LYS A 375 -4.08 -8.49 -20.50
C LYS A 375 -3.15 -8.70 -19.31
N ILE A 376 -3.55 -8.31 -18.10
CA ILE A 376 -2.80 -8.56 -16.86
C ILE A 376 -2.67 -10.07 -16.63
N SER A 377 -3.76 -10.83 -16.78
CA SER A 377 -3.75 -12.29 -16.68
C SER A 377 -2.90 -12.96 -17.79
N GLU A 378 -2.88 -12.41 -19.00
CA GLU A 378 -2.02 -12.91 -20.10
C GLU A 378 -0.53 -12.60 -19.83
N ILE A 379 -0.18 -11.45 -19.29
CA ILE A 379 1.20 -11.08 -18.94
C ILE A 379 1.71 -11.96 -17.80
N LEU A 380 0.92 -12.14 -16.74
CA LEU A 380 1.25 -13.02 -15.61
C LEU A 380 1.28 -14.50 -16.00
N GLY A 381 0.47 -14.92 -16.98
CA GLY A 381 0.45 -16.28 -17.53
C GLY A 381 1.62 -16.61 -18.46
N GLN A 382 2.22 -15.61 -19.11
CA GLN A 382 3.37 -15.81 -19.98
C GLN A 382 4.69 -15.94 -19.22
N SER A 383 4.79 -15.34 -18.03
CA SER A 383 5.96 -15.49 -17.14
C SER A 383 6.12 -16.94 -16.65
N LYS A 384 5.01 -17.67 -16.41
CA LYS A 384 5.02 -19.08 -15.96
C LYS A 384 5.38 -20.11 -17.04
N LYS A 385 5.50 -19.71 -18.32
CA LYS A 385 5.88 -20.62 -19.43
C LYS A 385 7.34 -20.53 -19.85
N LYS A 386 8.15 -19.71 -19.19
CA LYS A 386 9.58 -19.51 -19.50
C LYS A 386 10.54 -19.90 -18.37
N SER A 387 10.04 -20.58 -17.33
CA SER A 387 10.89 -21.23 -16.30
C SER A 387 10.84 -22.75 -16.46
#